data_6fbd755613002876e895ce88482ffb98
#
_entry.id   6fbd755613002876e895ce88482ffb98
#
_cell.length_a   1.000
_cell.length_b   1.000
_cell.length_c   1.000
_cell.angle_alpha   90.00
_cell.angle_beta   90.00
_cell.angle_gamma   90.00
#
_symmetry.space_group_name_H-M   'P 1'
#
loop_
_entity.id
_entity.type
_entity.pdbx_description
1 polymer ?
#
loop_
_entity_poly.entity_id
_entity_poly.type
_entity_poly.pdbx_seq_one_letter_code
_entity_poly.pdbx_strand_id
1 'polypeptide(L)'
;MSLDNHHPELAPSPPHVIGPTWARTVDGGWYLPEKTLGWGVLNWWAAYVKTPGGEHAGSPFMPTLEQARFTLWWYAVDDNGNYVYREGILRRLKGWGKDPFAAALSLAELCGPVAFSHFDADGNPVGKPRHAAWITIAAVSQDQTKNTFSLFPIMISKQLKEDYGLLVNRFIIYSEVGGRIEAATSSPASVEGNRPTFVIENETQWWGAGPGGEINDGHAMHGAIEGNLTKIPGARRLAICNAHIPGNDTVAEKDWDAYQDILSGKAVDTGMLYDALEAPADTPVSEIPSQREDPEGYQLGIKKLREGIEIARGDSYWLPVDEILMSILDIKNSITESRRKFLNQINAHEDSWISPNEWNRCQPSTIQPLTKGDRITLGFDGSKSNDWTALVACRVDDGMLFLIKVWNPEDYESGEVPREDVDATVRSMFASYDVVAFRADVKEFEAYVDQWGRDFRKKIQVNATPGNPIAFDMRGQTKRFAFDCERFLDAVIEQEVFHDGNPVLKQHVCNARRHPTTYDAIAIRKASKDSGKKIDAAVCAVLAFGARQDFLMSKRNRTRRAVMIK
;
A
#
# COMPACT_ATOMS: atom_id res chain seq x y z
N MET A 1 15.57 -32.75 -25.74
CA MET A 1 14.97 -33.55 -24.65
C MET A 1 14.36 -32.54 -23.70
N SER A 2 13.05 -32.38 -23.73
CA SER A 2 12.32 -31.53 -22.78
C SER A 2 12.29 -32.27 -21.44
N LEU A 3 13.00 -31.74 -20.46
CA LEU A 3 12.79 -32.14 -19.07
C LEU A 3 11.43 -31.56 -18.68
N ASP A 4 10.42 -32.40 -18.56
CA ASP A 4 9.15 -32.09 -17.92
C ASP A 4 9.45 -31.69 -16.47
N ASN A 5 9.49 -30.38 -16.22
CA ASN A 5 9.46 -29.84 -14.88
C ASN A 5 8.06 -30.12 -14.30
N HIS A 6 7.89 -31.30 -13.70
CA HIS A 6 6.73 -31.59 -12.86
C HIS A 6 6.81 -30.74 -11.58
N HIS A 7 6.39 -29.48 -11.67
CA HIS A 7 6.07 -28.75 -10.46
C HIS A 7 4.89 -29.46 -9.79
N PRO A 8 4.97 -29.78 -8.50
CA PRO A 8 3.86 -30.41 -7.80
C PRO A 8 2.63 -29.52 -7.90
N GLU A 9 1.47 -30.14 -8.04
CA GLU A 9 0.20 -29.42 -8.03
C GLU A 9 0.01 -28.76 -6.66
N LEU A 10 -0.25 -27.43 -6.66
CA LEU A 10 -0.38 -26.66 -5.44
C LEU A 10 -1.84 -26.52 -5.04
N ALA A 11 -2.09 -26.61 -3.74
CA ALA A 11 -3.39 -26.32 -3.17
C ALA A 11 -3.67 -24.82 -3.19
N PRO A 12 -4.93 -24.37 -3.35
CA PRO A 12 -5.30 -22.96 -3.21
C PRO A 12 -4.90 -22.41 -1.84
N SER A 13 -4.20 -21.30 -1.81
CA SER A 13 -3.86 -20.63 -0.55
C SER A 13 -5.05 -19.85 0.00
N PRO A 14 -5.27 -19.86 1.33
CA PRO A 14 -6.26 -18.97 1.96
C PRO A 14 -5.94 -17.50 1.67
N PRO A 15 -6.96 -16.62 1.53
CA PRO A 15 -6.75 -15.22 1.14
C PRO A 15 -5.98 -14.37 2.16
N HIS A 16 -5.86 -14.83 3.40
CA HIS A 16 -5.15 -14.15 4.48
C HIS A 16 -3.65 -14.49 4.56
N VAL A 17 -3.16 -15.39 3.70
CA VAL A 17 -1.72 -15.68 3.55
C VAL A 17 -1.25 -15.25 2.17
N ILE A 18 -0.09 -14.61 2.11
CA ILE A 18 0.43 -13.99 0.91
C ILE A 18 1.87 -14.39 0.70
N GLY A 19 2.16 -14.87 -0.50
CA GLY A 19 3.51 -15.25 -0.93
C GLY A 19 3.75 -16.75 -1.00
N PRO A 20 4.85 -17.16 -1.68
CA PRO A 20 5.18 -18.56 -1.94
C PRO A 20 5.54 -19.36 -0.67
N THR A 21 5.95 -18.69 0.39
CA THR A 21 6.28 -19.27 1.70
C THR A 21 5.10 -20.00 2.36
N TRP A 22 3.88 -19.72 1.90
CA TRP A 22 2.62 -20.30 2.37
C TRP A 22 2.07 -21.39 1.45
N ALA A 23 2.72 -21.63 0.32
CA ALA A 23 2.26 -22.61 -0.65
C ALA A 23 2.31 -24.02 -0.07
N ARG A 24 1.27 -24.81 -0.36
CA ARG A 24 1.15 -26.21 0.01
C ARG A 24 0.93 -27.06 -1.22
N THR A 25 1.43 -28.28 -1.18
CA THR A 25 1.10 -29.31 -2.14
C THR A 25 -0.32 -29.85 -1.88
N VAL A 26 -0.94 -30.48 -2.86
CA VAL A 26 -2.31 -31.03 -2.74
C VAL A 26 -2.44 -32.11 -1.67
N ASP A 27 -1.34 -32.77 -1.31
CA ASP A 27 -1.26 -33.75 -0.19
C ASP A 27 -1.10 -33.08 1.18
N GLY A 28 -1.05 -31.74 1.23
CA GLY A 28 -0.98 -30.92 2.45
C GLY A 28 0.42 -30.63 2.96
N GLY A 29 1.47 -31.11 2.29
CA GLY A 29 2.86 -30.76 2.59
C GLY A 29 3.19 -29.29 2.29
N TRP A 30 4.26 -28.76 2.88
CA TRP A 30 4.78 -27.45 2.51
C TRP A 30 5.54 -27.54 1.18
N TYR A 31 5.20 -26.65 0.24
CA TYR A 31 6.02 -26.47 -0.95
C TYR A 31 7.24 -25.62 -0.61
N LEU A 32 8.43 -26.18 -0.77
CA LEU A 32 9.71 -25.54 -0.46
C LEU A 32 10.51 -25.35 -1.76
N PRO A 33 11.43 -24.36 -1.81
CA PRO A 33 12.31 -24.18 -2.96
C PRO A 33 13.20 -25.42 -3.13
N GLU A 34 13.34 -25.90 -4.36
CA GLU A 34 14.14 -27.06 -4.70
C GLU A 34 15.61 -26.87 -4.33
N LYS A 35 16.16 -25.68 -4.60
CA LYS A 35 17.55 -25.32 -4.35
C LYS A 35 17.61 -24.08 -3.44
N THR A 36 18.17 -24.26 -2.26
CA THR A 36 18.28 -23.16 -1.29
C THR A 36 19.52 -23.29 -0.40
N LEU A 37 20.21 -22.16 -0.18
CA LEU A 37 21.27 -22.06 0.83
C LEU A 37 20.69 -21.96 2.25
N GLY A 38 19.38 -21.79 2.39
CA GLY A 38 18.71 -21.55 3.67
C GLY A 38 18.93 -22.63 4.71
N TRP A 39 19.06 -23.91 4.32
CA TRP A 39 19.39 -24.98 5.25
C TRP A 39 20.74 -24.76 5.94
N GLY A 40 21.75 -24.31 5.19
CA GLY A 40 23.03 -23.95 5.75
C GLY A 40 22.93 -22.78 6.73
N VAL A 41 22.11 -21.78 6.44
CA VAL A 41 21.86 -20.61 7.30
C VAL A 41 21.15 -21.03 8.60
N LEU A 42 20.13 -21.87 8.53
CA LEU A 42 19.40 -22.38 9.70
C LEU A 42 20.33 -23.17 10.65
N ASN A 43 21.18 -24.04 10.10
CA ASN A 43 22.15 -24.81 10.85
C ASN A 43 23.22 -23.89 11.48
N TRP A 44 23.65 -22.86 10.76
CA TRP A 44 24.61 -21.88 11.25
C TRP A 44 24.04 -21.06 12.41
N TRP A 45 22.75 -20.64 12.34
CA TRP A 45 22.10 -19.96 13.47
C TRP A 45 22.07 -20.82 14.73
N ALA A 46 21.70 -22.09 14.60
CA ALA A 46 21.67 -23.02 15.75
C ALA A 46 23.03 -23.16 16.43
N ALA A 47 24.12 -23.06 15.66
CA ALA A 47 25.50 -23.17 16.18
C ALA A 47 25.98 -21.87 16.81
N TYR A 48 25.68 -20.71 16.22
CA TYR A 48 26.38 -19.48 16.53
C TYR A 48 25.53 -18.39 17.18
N VAL A 49 24.23 -18.35 16.93
CA VAL A 49 23.36 -17.25 17.35
C VAL A 49 22.57 -17.64 18.60
N LYS A 50 22.33 -16.67 19.48
CA LYS A 50 21.57 -16.86 20.72
C LYS A 50 20.19 -16.20 20.63
N THR A 51 19.22 -16.79 21.30
CA THR A 51 17.87 -16.23 21.47
C THR A 51 17.95 -15.00 22.39
N PRO A 52 17.45 -13.81 21.97
CA PRO A 52 17.68 -12.57 22.71
C PRO A 52 16.82 -12.38 23.95
N GLY A 53 15.69 -13.09 24.07
CA GLY A 53 14.74 -12.86 25.16
C GLY A 53 13.70 -13.95 25.30
N GLY A 54 12.76 -13.76 26.24
CA GLY A 54 11.73 -14.74 26.55
C GLY A 54 12.22 -15.92 27.37
N GLU A 55 11.43 -16.98 27.40
CA GLU A 55 11.71 -18.21 28.17
C GLU A 55 13.00 -18.90 27.72
N HIS A 56 13.37 -18.77 26.45
CA HIS A 56 14.55 -19.40 25.87
C HIS A 56 15.75 -18.46 25.72
N ALA A 57 15.78 -17.34 26.44
CA ALA A 57 16.89 -16.39 26.39
C ALA A 57 18.25 -17.06 26.62
N GLY A 58 19.21 -16.78 25.74
CA GLY A 58 20.58 -17.33 25.80
C GLY A 58 20.73 -18.74 25.23
N SER A 59 19.64 -19.47 24.92
CA SER A 59 19.72 -20.75 24.19
C SER A 59 20.09 -20.52 22.71
N PRO A 60 20.44 -21.56 21.94
CA PRO A 60 20.59 -21.42 20.49
C PRO A 60 19.35 -20.80 19.83
N PHE A 61 19.56 -19.92 18.86
CA PHE A 61 18.49 -19.30 18.12
C PHE A 61 17.82 -20.33 17.19
N MET A 62 16.63 -20.75 17.59
CA MET A 62 15.83 -21.66 16.80
C MET A 62 14.68 -20.85 16.19
N PRO A 63 14.69 -20.61 14.86
CA PRO A 63 13.62 -19.90 14.20
C PRO A 63 12.31 -20.71 14.28
N THR A 64 11.18 -20.01 14.27
CA THR A 64 9.88 -20.66 14.11
C THR A 64 9.76 -21.29 12.73
N LEU A 65 8.75 -22.14 12.52
CA LEU A 65 8.52 -22.76 11.20
C LEU A 65 8.24 -21.71 10.11
N GLU A 66 7.57 -20.61 10.44
CA GLU A 66 7.35 -19.50 9.50
C GLU A 66 8.67 -18.81 9.15
N GLN A 67 9.49 -18.50 10.15
CA GLN A 67 10.83 -17.91 9.95
C GLN A 67 11.74 -18.84 9.16
N ALA A 68 11.69 -20.14 9.43
CA ALA A 68 12.46 -21.13 8.69
C ALA A 68 12.02 -21.20 7.21
N ARG A 69 10.72 -21.28 6.93
CA ARG A 69 10.21 -21.26 5.54
C ARG A 69 10.61 -19.98 4.81
N PHE A 70 10.42 -18.80 5.45
CA PHE A 70 10.89 -17.56 4.86
C PHE A 70 12.38 -17.61 4.53
N THR A 71 13.21 -18.12 5.44
CA THR A 71 14.65 -18.24 5.23
C THR A 71 14.98 -19.15 4.05
N LEU A 72 14.27 -20.31 3.93
CA LEU A 72 14.48 -21.20 2.80
C LEU A 72 14.16 -20.53 1.46
N TRP A 73 13.04 -19.80 1.38
CA TRP A 73 12.67 -19.06 0.17
C TRP A 73 13.59 -17.87 -0.09
N TRP A 74 13.95 -17.11 0.94
CA TRP A 74 14.85 -15.96 0.81
C TRP A 74 16.22 -16.34 0.25
N TYR A 75 16.72 -17.49 0.62
CA TYR A 75 18.01 -18.02 0.14
C TYR A 75 17.86 -19.03 -1.01
N ALA A 76 16.73 -19.06 -1.69
CA ALA A 76 16.55 -19.85 -2.90
C ALA A 76 17.50 -19.40 -4.01
N VAL A 77 18.07 -20.37 -4.73
CA VAL A 77 19.02 -20.13 -5.82
C VAL A 77 18.60 -20.88 -7.09
N ASP A 78 18.98 -20.32 -8.24
CA ASP A 78 18.81 -20.94 -9.55
C ASP A 78 19.88 -22.01 -9.84
N ASP A 79 19.84 -22.62 -11.02
CA ASP A 79 20.80 -23.62 -11.48
C ASP A 79 22.23 -23.10 -11.61
N ASN A 80 22.43 -21.80 -11.63
CA ASN A 80 23.72 -21.14 -11.67
C ASN A 80 24.21 -20.68 -10.29
N GLY A 81 23.40 -20.89 -9.23
CA GLY A 81 23.69 -20.42 -7.88
C GLY A 81 23.38 -18.95 -7.63
N ASN A 82 22.67 -18.27 -8.54
CA ASN A 82 22.22 -16.90 -8.31
C ASN A 82 20.95 -16.92 -7.45
N TYR A 83 20.78 -15.91 -6.59
CA TYR A 83 19.57 -15.75 -5.82
C TYR A 83 18.34 -15.55 -6.74
N VAL A 84 17.27 -16.26 -6.43
CA VAL A 84 15.97 -16.09 -7.10
C VAL A 84 15.36 -14.74 -6.74
N TYR A 85 15.51 -14.31 -5.48
CA TYR A 85 14.91 -13.08 -4.97
C TYR A 85 15.98 -12.03 -4.68
N ARG A 86 15.77 -10.83 -5.23
CA ARG A 86 16.60 -9.64 -5.00
C ARG A 86 15.99 -8.73 -3.93
N GLU A 87 14.68 -8.75 -3.83
CA GLU A 87 13.87 -7.97 -2.91
C GLU A 87 13.03 -8.89 -2.05
N GLY A 88 12.94 -8.58 -0.75
CA GLY A 88 12.06 -9.26 0.16
C GLY A 88 11.20 -8.26 0.93
N ILE A 89 9.94 -8.59 1.13
CA ILE A 89 9.03 -7.85 2.01
C ILE A 89 8.44 -8.83 3.02
N LEU A 90 8.74 -8.60 4.30
CA LEU A 90 8.22 -9.39 5.42
C LEU A 90 7.23 -8.55 6.22
N ARG A 91 5.95 -8.71 5.92
CA ARG A 91 4.85 -7.99 6.59
C ARG A 91 4.20 -8.88 7.64
N ARG A 92 4.38 -8.52 8.91
CA ARG A 92 3.87 -9.27 10.06
C ARG A 92 3.30 -8.32 11.11
N LEU A 93 2.42 -8.85 11.97
CA LEU A 93 1.85 -8.08 13.08
C LEU A 93 2.93 -7.59 14.05
N LYS A 94 2.57 -6.62 14.89
CA LYS A 94 3.46 -6.08 15.92
C LYS A 94 3.80 -7.15 16.96
N GLY A 95 5.09 -7.29 17.26
CA GLY A 95 5.59 -8.27 18.24
C GLY A 95 5.92 -9.64 17.67
N TRP A 96 5.74 -9.90 16.37
CA TRP A 96 6.08 -11.17 15.71
C TRP A 96 7.55 -11.57 15.85
N GLY A 97 8.44 -10.65 16.21
CA GLY A 97 9.87 -10.93 16.30
C GLY A 97 10.66 -10.51 15.05
N LYS A 98 10.17 -9.52 14.31
CA LYS A 98 10.85 -9.00 13.11
C LYS A 98 12.28 -8.53 13.40
N ASP A 99 12.49 -7.76 14.49
CA ASP A 99 13.83 -7.26 14.84
C ASP A 99 14.83 -8.36 15.21
N PRO A 100 14.50 -9.35 16.08
CA PRO A 100 15.38 -10.50 16.31
C PRO A 100 15.70 -11.30 15.05
N PHE A 101 14.69 -11.48 14.19
CA PHE A 101 14.88 -12.21 12.94
C PHE A 101 15.78 -11.41 11.96
N ALA A 102 15.59 -10.10 11.84
CA ALA A 102 16.46 -9.22 11.06
C ALA A 102 17.90 -9.21 11.59
N ALA A 103 18.09 -9.21 12.91
CA ALA A 103 19.42 -9.31 13.51
C ALA A 103 20.07 -10.65 13.19
N ALA A 104 19.34 -11.78 13.28
CA ALA A 104 19.85 -13.10 12.92
C ALA A 104 20.24 -13.19 11.44
N LEU A 105 19.42 -12.63 10.53
CA LEU A 105 19.75 -12.52 9.11
C LEU A 105 21.00 -11.67 8.88
N SER A 106 21.11 -10.52 9.57
CA SER A 106 22.29 -9.65 9.46
C SER A 106 23.58 -10.34 9.89
N LEU A 107 23.53 -11.14 10.97
CA LEU A 107 24.68 -11.94 11.41
C LEU A 107 25.04 -13.04 10.40
N ALA A 108 24.03 -13.71 9.81
CA ALA A 108 24.27 -14.68 8.76
C ALA A 108 24.87 -14.03 7.51
N GLU A 109 24.40 -12.88 7.09
CA GLU A 109 24.96 -12.14 5.94
C GLU A 109 26.39 -11.67 6.21
N LEU A 110 26.75 -11.37 7.47
CA LEU A 110 28.11 -10.99 7.84
C LEU A 110 29.08 -12.18 7.86
N CYS A 111 28.67 -13.31 8.42
CA CYS A 111 29.56 -14.41 8.76
C CYS A 111 29.10 -15.79 8.26
N GLY A 112 27.81 -15.95 7.93
CA GLY A 112 27.21 -17.23 7.62
C GLY A 112 27.38 -17.68 6.17
N PRO A 113 26.93 -18.89 5.84
CA PRO A 113 27.12 -19.51 4.53
C PRO A 113 26.06 -19.01 3.52
N VAL A 114 25.99 -17.70 3.31
CA VAL A 114 24.98 -17.06 2.48
C VAL A 114 25.35 -16.95 1.00
N ALA A 115 26.62 -16.95 0.63
CA ALA A 115 27.03 -16.87 -0.78
C ALA A 115 27.18 -18.27 -1.36
N PHE A 116 26.67 -18.48 -2.59
CA PHE A 116 26.83 -19.76 -3.29
C PHE A 116 28.31 -20.11 -3.51
N SER A 117 28.65 -21.36 -3.30
CA SER A 117 29.99 -21.91 -3.55
C SER A 117 29.95 -22.91 -4.71
N HIS A 118 29.20 -23.98 -4.57
CA HIS A 118 29.08 -25.07 -5.55
C HIS A 118 27.84 -25.90 -5.24
N PHE A 119 27.48 -26.78 -6.13
CA PHE A 119 26.52 -27.87 -5.85
C PHE A 119 27.30 -29.11 -5.35
N ASP A 120 26.80 -29.79 -4.32
CA ASP A 120 27.36 -31.04 -3.84
C ASP A 120 27.05 -32.22 -4.80
N ALA A 121 27.48 -33.44 -4.43
CA ALA A 121 27.29 -34.63 -5.24
C ALA A 121 25.81 -34.99 -5.47
N ASP A 122 24.92 -34.54 -4.57
CA ASP A 122 23.48 -34.75 -4.64
C ASP A 122 22.73 -33.60 -5.34
N GLY A 123 23.48 -32.57 -5.77
CA GLY A 123 22.94 -31.40 -6.46
C GLY A 123 22.41 -30.30 -5.50
N ASN A 124 22.66 -30.41 -4.20
CA ASN A 124 22.26 -29.39 -3.26
C ASN A 124 23.24 -28.20 -3.27
N PRO A 125 22.77 -26.97 -3.18
CA PRO A 125 23.65 -25.81 -3.13
C PRO A 125 24.35 -25.69 -1.77
N VAL A 126 25.67 -25.52 -1.83
CA VAL A 126 26.54 -25.32 -0.66
C VAL A 126 26.91 -23.84 -0.59
N GLY A 127 26.67 -23.25 0.59
CA GLY A 127 27.00 -21.86 0.88
C GLY A 127 28.40 -21.69 1.47
N LYS A 128 28.92 -20.46 1.33
CA LYS A 128 30.14 -19.97 1.98
C LYS A 128 29.90 -18.55 2.50
N PRO A 129 30.71 -18.06 3.45
CA PRO A 129 30.66 -16.66 3.85
C PRO A 129 30.93 -15.72 2.67
N ARG A 130 30.23 -14.58 2.65
CA ARG A 130 30.45 -13.53 1.67
C ARG A 130 31.72 -12.75 2.03
N HIS A 131 32.63 -12.62 1.09
CA HIS A 131 33.80 -11.77 1.30
C HIS A 131 33.42 -10.29 1.33
N ALA A 132 33.99 -9.54 2.28
CA ALA A 132 33.76 -8.10 2.47
C ALA A 132 32.25 -7.74 2.57
N ALA A 133 31.49 -8.51 3.34
CA ALA A 133 30.07 -8.29 3.56
C ALA A 133 29.80 -6.91 4.19
N TRP A 134 28.89 -6.16 3.59
CA TRP A 134 28.48 -4.86 4.11
C TRP A 134 26.96 -4.84 4.27
N ILE A 135 26.53 -4.91 5.52
CA ILE A 135 25.11 -4.96 5.89
C ILE A 135 24.70 -3.59 6.43
N THR A 136 23.64 -3.02 5.90
CA THR A 136 23.07 -1.76 6.37
C THR A 136 21.67 -2.01 6.95
N ILE A 137 21.45 -1.59 8.20
CA ILE A 137 20.10 -1.55 8.81
C ILE A 137 19.63 -0.11 8.75
N ALA A 138 18.68 0.14 7.87
CA ALA A 138 18.16 1.46 7.55
C ALA A 138 16.79 1.70 8.18
N ALA A 139 16.56 2.90 8.72
CA ALA A 139 15.27 3.34 9.24
C ALA A 139 15.13 4.87 9.15
N VAL A 140 13.91 5.36 9.08
CA VAL A 140 13.62 6.82 9.06
C VAL A 140 13.80 7.48 10.43
N SER A 141 13.97 6.70 11.51
CA SER A 141 14.29 7.24 12.83
C SER A 141 15.42 6.46 13.50
N GLN A 142 16.22 7.18 14.30
CA GLN A 142 17.35 6.57 15.04
C GLN A 142 16.86 5.55 16.08
N ASP A 143 15.69 5.74 16.66
CA ASP A 143 15.16 4.84 17.68
C ASP A 143 14.78 3.48 17.11
N GLN A 144 14.31 3.43 15.87
CA GLN A 144 14.03 2.17 15.18
C GLN A 144 15.29 1.34 14.94
N THR A 145 16.39 1.96 14.51
CA THR A 145 17.68 1.23 14.36
C THR A 145 18.26 0.78 15.68
N LYS A 146 18.10 1.57 16.76
CA LYS A 146 18.55 1.19 18.12
C LYS A 146 17.89 -0.10 18.60
N ASN A 147 16.61 -0.33 18.29
CA ASN A 147 15.90 -1.54 18.69
C ASN A 147 16.62 -2.80 18.17
N THR A 148 16.90 -2.84 16.88
CA THR A 148 17.62 -3.98 16.28
C THR A 148 19.06 -4.07 16.78
N PHE A 149 19.78 -2.94 16.87
CA PHE A 149 21.18 -2.94 17.34
C PHE A 149 21.36 -3.36 18.80
N SER A 150 20.38 -3.10 19.66
CA SER A 150 20.40 -3.54 21.07
C SER A 150 20.35 -5.06 21.23
N LEU A 151 19.94 -5.80 20.21
CA LEU A 151 19.84 -7.26 20.23
C LEU A 151 21.20 -7.95 19.95
N PHE A 152 22.07 -7.36 19.16
CA PHE A 152 23.33 -7.99 18.76
C PHE A 152 24.22 -8.43 19.93
N PRO A 153 24.44 -7.61 20.98
CA PRO A 153 25.27 -8.03 22.12
C PRO A 153 24.71 -9.26 22.85
N ILE A 154 23.38 -9.49 22.78
CA ILE A 154 22.70 -10.62 23.39
C ILE A 154 22.73 -11.85 22.47
N MET A 155 22.56 -11.62 21.15
CA MET A 155 22.47 -12.68 20.15
C MET A 155 23.82 -13.24 19.71
N ILE A 156 24.89 -12.45 19.79
CA ILE A 156 26.24 -12.89 19.44
C ILE A 156 26.79 -13.84 20.55
N SER A 157 26.96 -15.13 20.21
CA SER A 157 27.58 -16.07 21.13
C SER A 157 29.07 -15.77 21.30
N LYS A 158 29.65 -16.27 22.41
CA LYS A 158 31.12 -16.17 22.64
C LYS A 158 31.89 -16.80 21.47
N GLN A 159 31.47 -17.96 21.01
CA GLN A 159 32.10 -18.67 19.90
C GLN A 159 32.00 -17.88 18.58
N LEU A 160 30.83 -17.29 18.25
CA LEU A 160 30.70 -16.42 17.08
C LEU A 160 31.68 -15.26 17.12
N LYS A 161 31.80 -14.63 18.30
CA LYS A 161 32.70 -13.50 18.48
C LYS A 161 34.18 -13.89 18.31
N GLU A 162 34.56 -15.05 18.80
CA GLU A 162 35.94 -15.56 18.73
C GLU A 162 36.29 -16.06 17.32
N ASP A 163 35.43 -16.88 16.70
CA ASP A 163 35.70 -17.49 15.40
C ASP A 163 35.76 -16.47 14.25
N TYR A 164 35.01 -15.36 14.34
CA TYR A 164 34.94 -14.32 13.31
C TYR A 164 35.56 -12.98 13.74
N GLY A 165 36.17 -12.90 14.91
CA GLY A 165 36.83 -11.68 15.42
C GLY A 165 35.89 -10.49 15.49
N LEU A 166 34.68 -10.66 16.07
CA LEU A 166 33.66 -9.59 16.04
C LEU A 166 33.95 -8.48 17.03
N LEU A 167 34.09 -7.26 16.53
CA LEU A 167 34.15 -6.04 17.33
C LEU A 167 32.77 -5.37 17.33
N VAL A 168 32.06 -5.47 18.47
CA VAL A 168 30.70 -5.00 18.63
C VAL A 168 30.70 -3.62 19.27
N ASN A 169 30.31 -2.58 18.47
CA ASN A 169 30.11 -1.23 18.95
C ASN A 169 28.61 -0.87 18.89
N ARG A 170 28.24 0.29 19.42
CA ARG A 170 26.83 0.71 19.59
C ARG A 170 26.00 0.73 18.30
N PHE A 171 26.59 1.10 17.15
CA PHE A 171 25.91 1.27 15.87
C PHE A 171 26.67 0.66 14.70
N ILE A 172 27.75 -0.06 14.98
CA ILE A 172 28.55 -0.74 13.98
C ILE A 172 29.20 -1.98 14.55
N ILE A 173 29.20 -3.07 13.80
CA ILE A 173 29.87 -4.33 14.13
C ILE A 173 30.85 -4.61 13.01
N TYR A 174 32.11 -4.85 13.34
CA TYR A 174 33.12 -5.27 12.39
C TYR A 174 33.44 -6.75 12.58
N SER A 175 33.85 -7.41 11.48
CA SER A 175 34.42 -8.75 11.51
C SER A 175 35.86 -8.68 11.00
N GLU A 176 36.79 -9.37 11.68
CA GLU A 176 38.20 -9.44 11.26
C GLU A 176 38.38 -10.16 9.91
N VAL A 177 37.43 -11.02 9.51
CA VAL A 177 37.41 -11.63 8.17
C VAL A 177 36.98 -10.67 7.05
N GLY A 178 36.76 -9.41 7.39
CA GLY A 178 36.42 -8.33 6.46
C GLY A 178 34.93 -8.20 6.20
N GLY A 179 34.27 -7.35 6.95
CA GLY A 179 32.87 -7.03 6.78
C GLY A 179 32.35 -6.19 7.93
N ARG A 180 31.11 -5.68 7.77
CA ARG A 180 30.46 -4.88 8.81
C ARG A 180 28.95 -4.91 8.74
N ILE A 181 28.33 -4.67 9.88
CA ILE A 181 26.93 -4.28 10.01
C ILE A 181 26.91 -2.85 10.54
N GLU A 182 26.19 -1.96 9.90
CA GLU A 182 26.07 -0.56 10.33
C GLU A 182 24.64 -0.07 10.30
N ALA A 183 24.33 0.93 11.12
CA ALA A 183 23.04 1.62 11.11
C ALA A 183 23.08 2.82 10.15
N ALA A 184 22.03 2.99 9.36
CA ALA A 184 21.78 4.20 8.57
C ALA A 184 20.46 4.83 8.97
N THR A 185 20.46 6.14 9.21
CA THR A 185 19.25 6.85 9.68
C THR A 185 19.03 8.15 8.93
N SER A 186 17.77 8.43 8.66
CA SER A 186 17.11 9.72 8.35
C SER A 186 17.72 10.65 7.28
N SER A 187 18.80 10.30 6.61
CA SER A 187 19.33 11.15 5.54
C SER A 187 19.73 10.32 4.32
N PRO A 188 19.17 10.58 3.13
CA PRO A 188 19.60 9.94 1.89
C PRO A 188 21.12 10.05 1.66
N ALA A 189 21.70 11.19 2.03
CA ALA A 189 23.13 11.42 1.92
C ALA A 189 23.98 10.47 2.79
N SER A 190 23.43 9.88 3.87
CA SER A 190 24.13 8.91 4.71
C SER A 190 24.33 7.55 4.06
N VAL A 191 23.51 7.23 3.06
CA VAL A 191 23.57 5.96 2.32
C VAL A 191 24.09 6.15 0.90
N GLU A 192 24.08 7.37 0.36
CA GLU A 192 24.57 7.67 -0.98
C GLU A 192 26.05 7.31 -1.14
N GLY A 193 26.40 6.66 -2.24
CA GLY A 193 27.77 6.19 -2.51
C GLY A 193 28.16 4.88 -1.83
N ASN A 194 27.39 4.37 -0.88
CA ASN A 194 27.64 3.08 -0.23
C ASN A 194 27.57 1.91 -1.22
N ARG A 195 28.14 0.78 -0.82
CA ARG A 195 28.13 -0.47 -1.61
C ARG A 195 27.70 -1.65 -0.73
N PRO A 196 26.48 -1.60 -0.17
CA PRO A 196 26.01 -2.66 0.69
C PRO A 196 25.79 -3.95 -0.10
N THR A 197 26.06 -5.07 0.54
CA THR A 197 25.72 -6.40 0.01
C THR A 197 24.33 -6.83 0.45
N PHE A 198 23.85 -6.28 1.58
CA PHE A 198 22.51 -6.53 2.09
C PHE A 198 21.98 -5.30 2.85
N VAL A 199 20.75 -4.95 2.61
CA VAL A 199 20.09 -3.84 3.31
C VAL A 199 18.80 -4.34 3.95
N ILE A 200 18.61 -4.04 5.23
CA ILE A 200 17.31 -4.16 5.91
C ILE A 200 16.70 -2.78 6.01
N GLU A 201 15.51 -2.62 5.43
CA GLU A 201 14.67 -1.43 5.56
C GLU A 201 13.64 -1.69 6.66
N ASN A 202 13.84 -1.06 7.82
CA ASN A 202 13.04 -1.31 9.01
C ASN A 202 11.84 -0.37 9.07
N GLU A 203 10.64 -0.94 9.32
CA GLU A 203 9.37 -0.23 9.49
C GLU A 203 8.98 0.63 8.26
N THR A 204 9.06 0.04 7.04
CA THR A 204 8.81 0.75 5.76
C THR A 204 7.38 1.30 5.64
N GLN A 205 6.43 0.88 6.47
CA GLN A 205 5.10 1.49 6.54
C GLN A 205 5.14 2.95 7.05
N TRP A 206 6.29 3.43 7.51
CA TRP A 206 6.52 4.82 7.92
C TRP A 206 7.49 5.59 7.02
N TRP A 207 7.98 4.97 5.95
CA TRP A 207 8.90 5.61 5.00
C TRP A 207 8.12 6.40 3.94
N GLY A 208 8.24 7.71 3.97
CA GLY A 208 7.47 8.66 3.15
C GLY A 208 6.49 9.46 4.01
N ALA A 209 5.68 8.79 4.84
CA ALA A 209 4.80 9.45 5.80
C ALA A 209 4.88 8.76 7.17
N GLY A 210 5.17 9.51 8.21
CA GLY A 210 5.22 9.04 9.59
C GLY A 210 3.84 8.78 10.20
N PRO A 211 3.80 8.34 11.49
CA PRO A 211 2.56 7.98 12.17
C PRO A 211 1.53 9.09 12.29
N GLY A 212 1.97 10.34 12.36
CA GLY A 212 1.11 11.54 12.38
C GLY A 212 0.81 12.13 11.01
N GLY A 213 1.27 11.50 9.93
CA GLY A 213 1.15 11.99 8.55
C GLY A 213 2.23 13.03 8.18
N GLU A 214 3.24 13.22 9.03
CA GLU A 214 4.41 14.05 8.71
C GLU A 214 5.22 13.41 7.57
N ILE A 215 5.62 14.22 6.59
CA ILE A 215 6.46 13.78 5.46
C ILE A 215 7.90 13.62 5.95
N ASN A 216 8.56 12.55 5.51
CA ASN A 216 9.97 12.28 5.78
C ASN A 216 10.71 11.81 4.52
N ASP A 217 12.04 11.75 4.59
CA ASP A 217 12.91 11.42 3.45
C ASP A 217 12.94 9.90 3.10
N GLY A 218 11.97 9.13 3.58
CA GLY A 218 11.93 7.67 3.38
C GLY A 218 12.00 7.25 1.91
N HIS A 219 11.25 7.92 1.02
CA HIS A 219 11.32 7.63 -0.42
C HIS A 219 12.68 7.93 -1.03
N ALA A 220 13.27 9.06 -0.69
CA ALA A 220 14.59 9.43 -1.19
C ALA A 220 15.67 8.47 -0.67
N MET A 221 15.57 8.04 0.59
CA MET A 221 16.46 7.04 1.17
C MET A 221 16.31 5.67 0.51
N HIS A 222 15.08 5.22 0.26
CA HIS A 222 14.78 4.00 -0.48
C HIS A 222 15.38 4.05 -1.90
N GLY A 223 15.16 5.14 -2.64
CA GLY A 223 15.73 5.31 -3.99
C GLY A 223 17.26 5.27 -4.01
N ALA A 224 17.93 5.87 -3.00
CA ALA A 224 19.38 5.79 -2.85
C ALA A 224 19.86 4.37 -2.56
N ILE A 225 19.14 3.60 -1.73
CA ILE A 225 19.42 2.19 -1.45
C ILE A 225 19.30 1.36 -2.73
N GLU A 226 18.19 1.46 -3.45
CA GLU A 226 17.97 0.76 -4.72
C GLU A 226 19.08 1.03 -5.74
N GLY A 227 19.47 2.31 -5.89
CA GLY A 227 20.58 2.70 -6.76
C GLY A 227 21.93 2.08 -6.31
N ASN A 228 22.15 1.94 -5.01
CA ASN A 228 23.38 1.36 -4.48
C ASN A 228 23.46 -0.16 -4.69
N LEU A 229 22.35 -0.88 -4.57
CA LEU A 229 22.29 -2.33 -4.77
C LEU A 229 22.69 -2.75 -6.19
N THR A 230 22.52 -1.88 -7.17
CA THR A 230 22.96 -2.16 -8.55
C THR A 230 24.48 -2.25 -8.71
N LYS A 231 25.26 -1.73 -7.76
CA LYS A 231 26.73 -1.66 -7.81
C LYS A 231 27.41 -2.97 -7.44
N ILE A 232 26.69 -3.88 -6.76
CA ILE A 232 27.25 -5.13 -6.21
C ILE A 232 26.44 -6.32 -6.73
N PRO A 233 27.05 -7.25 -7.45
CA PRO A 233 26.36 -8.47 -7.90
C PRO A 233 25.82 -9.26 -6.71
N GLY A 234 24.54 -9.65 -6.79
CA GLY A 234 23.88 -10.41 -5.75
C GLY A 234 23.60 -9.60 -4.45
N ALA A 235 23.68 -8.28 -4.49
CA ALA A 235 23.19 -7.43 -3.42
C ALA A 235 21.66 -7.49 -3.34
N ARG A 236 21.11 -7.44 -2.12
CA ARG A 236 19.68 -7.63 -1.86
C ARG A 236 19.17 -6.68 -0.78
N ARG A 237 17.85 -6.38 -0.84
CA ARG A 237 17.16 -5.68 0.25
C ARG A 237 16.05 -6.53 0.86
N LEU A 238 15.79 -6.30 2.14
CA LEU A 238 14.66 -6.87 2.86
C LEU A 238 13.93 -5.75 3.61
N ALA A 239 12.72 -5.46 3.23
CA ALA A 239 11.81 -4.59 3.96
C ALA A 239 11.09 -5.39 5.05
N ILE A 240 11.11 -4.90 6.29
CA ILE A 240 10.33 -5.47 7.39
C ILE A 240 9.32 -4.43 7.89
N CYS A 241 8.04 -4.80 7.92
CA CYS A 241 6.97 -3.86 8.21
C CYS A 241 5.76 -4.51 8.91
N ASN A 242 4.87 -3.67 9.44
CA ASN A 242 3.48 -4.00 9.67
C ASN A 242 2.65 -3.60 8.43
N ALA A 243 1.35 -3.88 8.45
CA ALA A 243 0.44 -3.36 7.43
C ALA A 243 0.54 -1.83 7.35
N HIS A 244 0.59 -1.30 6.14
CA HIS A 244 0.56 0.14 5.87
C HIS A 244 -0.89 0.67 5.93
N ILE A 245 -1.02 1.98 5.99
CA ILE A 245 -2.31 2.66 5.84
C ILE A 245 -2.44 3.10 4.39
N PRO A 246 -3.45 2.60 3.64
CA PRO A 246 -3.66 2.97 2.25
C PRO A 246 -3.77 4.48 2.04
N GLY A 247 -3.15 4.98 0.99
CA GLY A 247 -3.13 6.39 0.64
C GLY A 247 -2.15 7.23 1.48
N ASN A 248 -1.28 6.63 2.29
CA ASN A 248 -0.20 7.34 2.98
C ASN A 248 1.05 7.50 2.12
N ASP A 249 1.06 6.93 0.91
CA ASP A 249 2.19 6.99 -0.02
C ASP A 249 3.51 6.57 0.66
N THR A 250 3.48 5.45 1.37
CA THR A 250 4.67 4.91 2.03
C THR A 250 5.39 3.90 1.13
N VAL A 251 6.67 3.62 1.43
CA VAL A 251 7.43 2.58 0.71
C VAL A 251 6.73 1.23 0.80
N ALA A 252 6.20 0.84 1.99
CA ALA A 252 5.44 -0.41 2.13
C ALA A 252 4.15 -0.44 1.29
N GLU A 253 3.51 0.71 1.05
CA GLU A 253 2.36 0.80 0.14
C GLU A 253 2.79 0.59 -1.31
N LYS A 254 3.90 1.19 -1.74
CA LYS A 254 4.45 1.00 -3.09
C LYS A 254 4.93 -0.43 -3.34
N ASP A 255 5.58 -1.05 -2.35
CA ASP A 255 5.96 -2.47 -2.42
C ASP A 255 4.72 -3.38 -2.59
N TRP A 256 3.62 -3.06 -1.89
CA TRP A 256 2.37 -3.79 -2.03
C TRP A 256 1.72 -3.61 -3.41
N ASP A 257 1.65 -2.38 -3.90
CA ASP A 257 1.10 -2.07 -5.21
C ASP A 257 1.92 -2.74 -6.34
N ALA A 258 3.26 -2.69 -6.25
CA ALA A 258 4.16 -3.39 -7.18
C ALA A 258 3.92 -4.92 -7.17
N TYR A 259 3.76 -5.51 -5.98
CA TYR A 259 3.44 -6.94 -5.87
C TYR A 259 2.09 -7.29 -6.52
N GLN A 260 1.05 -6.46 -6.34
CA GLN A 260 -0.25 -6.65 -7.00
C GLN A 260 -0.15 -6.51 -8.53
N ASP A 261 0.66 -5.57 -9.02
CA ASP A 261 0.88 -5.40 -10.45
C ASP A 261 1.65 -6.57 -11.06
N ILE A 262 2.61 -7.17 -10.35
CA ILE A 262 3.28 -8.41 -10.76
C ILE A 262 2.27 -9.56 -10.84
N LEU A 263 1.46 -9.78 -9.79
CA LEU A 263 0.45 -10.86 -9.77
C LEU A 263 -0.59 -10.73 -10.88
N SER A 264 -0.97 -9.50 -11.24
CA SER A 264 -1.93 -9.23 -12.32
C SER A 264 -1.31 -9.24 -13.72
N GLY A 265 0.02 -9.43 -13.83
CA GLY A 265 0.75 -9.41 -15.10
C GLY A 265 0.93 -8.02 -15.71
N LYS A 266 0.67 -6.95 -14.96
CA LYS A 266 0.91 -5.57 -15.41
C LYS A 266 2.38 -5.16 -15.29
N ALA A 267 3.11 -5.76 -14.37
CA ALA A 267 4.54 -5.54 -14.18
C ALA A 267 5.34 -6.84 -14.34
N VAL A 268 6.61 -6.71 -14.71
CA VAL A 268 7.54 -7.84 -14.79
C VAL A 268 8.03 -8.18 -13.38
N ASP A 269 8.03 -9.46 -13.03
CA ASP A 269 8.65 -9.93 -11.79
C ASP A 269 10.18 -9.84 -11.90
N THR A 270 10.77 -9.01 -11.07
CA THR A 270 12.22 -8.80 -10.98
C THR A 270 12.88 -9.61 -9.86
N GLY A 271 12.15 -10.54 -9.25
CA GLY A 271 12.59 -11.37 -8.12
C GLY A 271 12.15 -10.77 -6.78
N MET A 272 10.86 -10.50 -6.62
CA MET A 272 10.25 -10.01 -5.38
C MET A 272 9.69 -11.17 -4.55
N LEU A 273 10.16 -11.34 -3.31
CA LEU A 273 9.57 -12.22 -2.30
C LEU A 273 8.67 -11.41 -1.38
N TYR A 274 7.37 -11.42 -1.62
CA TYR A 274 6.41 -10.83 -0.69
C TYR A 274 5.87 -11.92 0.25
N ASP A 275 5.98 -11.69 1.57
CA ASP A 275 5.52 -12.63 2.59
C ASP A 275 4.67 -11.91 3.63
N ALA A 276 3.40 -12.30 3.75
CA ALA A 276 2.52 -11.74 4.75
C ALA A 276 1.55 -12.78 5.32
N LEU A 277 1.23 -12.59 6.60
CA LEU A 277 0.14 -13.26 7.30
C LEU A 277 -0.72 -12.19 7.96
N GLU A 278 -2.02 -12.23 7.69
CA GLU A 278 -3.00 -11.31 8.28
C GLU A 278 -4.21 -12.05 8.83
N ALA A 279 -4.99 -11.41 9.68
CA ALA A 279 -6.27 -11.97 10.10
C ALA A 279 -7.22 -12.06 8.90
N PRO A 280 -8.16 -13.02 8.88
CA PRO A 280 -9.23 -13.06 7.89
C PRO A 280 -9.96 -11.71 7.76
N ALA A 281 -10.37 -11.37 6.55
CA ALA A 281 -11.00 -10.07 6.26
C ALA A 281 -12.30 -9.82 7.03
N ASP A 282 -13.01 -10.89 7.42
CA ASP A 282 -14.25 -10.87 8.19
C ASP A 282 -14.03 -10.88 9.71
N THR A 283 -12.77 -10.73 10.18
CA THR A 283 -12.47 -10.60 11.62
C THR A 283 -13.10 -9.32 12.16
N PRO A 284 -14.09 -9.40 13.07
CA PRO A 284 -14.80 -8.22 13.54
C PRO A 284 -13.95 -7.42 14.54
N VAL A 285 -14.10 -6.10 14.53
CA VAL A 285 -13.54 -5.18 15.53
C VAL A 285 -14.63 -4.21 15.98
N SER A 286 -15.02 -3.27 15.10
CA SER A 286 -16.11 -2.31 15.33
C SER A 286 -17.50 -2.94 15.22
N GLU A 287 -17.59 -4.05 14.54
CA GLU A 287 -18.83 -4.77 14.27
C GLU A 287 -19.30 -5.62 15.46
N ILE A 288 -18.49 -5.73 16.52
CA ILE A 288 -18.86 -6.46 17.73
C ILE A 288 -19.95 -5.66 18.48
N PRO A 289 -21.15 -6.22 18.66
CA PRO A 289 -22.23 -5.51 19.33
C PRO A 289 -21.91 -5.26 20.82
N SER A 290 -22.63 -4.34 21.42
CA SER A 290 -22.48 -4.08 22.85
C SER A 290 -22.99 -5.29 23.66
N GLN A 291 -22.23 -5.69 24.69
CA GLN A 291 -22.60 -6.79 25.57
C GLN A 291 -23.95 -6.59 26.25
N ARG A 292 -24.37 -5.33 26.44
CA ARG A 292 -25.63 -4.97 27.08
C ARG A 292 -26.83 -5.16 26.16
N GLU A 293 -26.65 -4.88 24.88
CA GLU A 293 -27.73 -4.90 23.86
C GLU A 293 -27.89 -6.28 23.25
N ASP A 294 -26.78 -6.96 22.93
CA ASP A 294 -26.75 -8.31 22.37
C ASP A 294 -25.63 -9.14 23.01
N PRO A 295 -25.87 -9.78 24.18
CA PRO A 295 -24.87 -10.59 24.87
C PRO A 295 -24.36 -11.78 24.06
N GLU A 296 -25.21 -12.43 23.26
CA GLU A 296 -24.82 -13.58 22.44
C GLU A 296 -23.97 -13.16 21.26
N GLY A 297 -24.36 -12.11 20.54
CA GLY A 297 -23.59 -11.53 19.46
C GLY A 297 -22.24 -10.99 19.94
N TYR A 298 -22.18 -10.39 21.13
CA TYR A 298 -20.94 -9.98 21.76
C TYR A 298 -19.98 -11.15 21.97
N GLN A 299 -20.45 -12.25 22.58
CA GLN A 299 -19.61 -13.43 22.83
C GLN A 299 -19.11 -14.05 21.52
N LEU A 300 -19.96 -14.12 20.50
CA LEU A 300 -19.58 -14.63 19.18
C LEU A 300 -18.54 -13.71 18.52
N GLY A 301 -18.71 -12.38 18.62
CA GLY A 301 -17.76 -11.39 18.09
C GLY A 301 -16.39 -11.49 18.75
N ILE A 302 -16.36 -11.58 20.10
CA ILE A 302 -15.12 -11.78 20.86
C ILE A 302 -14.41 -13.07 20.47
N LYS A 303 -15.15 -14.16 20.30
CA LYS A 303 -14.58 -15.44 19.84
C LYS A 303 -13.95 -15.31 18.46
N LYS A 304 -14.65 -14.73 17.49
CA LYS A 304 -14.12 -14.51 16.14
C LYS A 304 -12.91 -13.57 16.13
N LEU A 305 -12.92 -12.50 16.94
CA LEU A 305 -11.78 -11.62 17.08
C LEU A 305 -10.56 -12.35 17.63
N ARG A 306 -10.74 -13.18 18.64
CA ARG A 306 -9.69 -14.05 19.20
C ARG A 306 -9.09 -14.97 18.12
N GLU A 307 -9.94 -15.68 17.39
CA GLU A 307 -9.53 -16.54 16.28
C GLU A 307 -8.72 -15.77 15.21
N GLY A 308 -9.17 -14.55 14.87
CA GLY A 308 -8.44 -13.67 13.95
C GLY A 308 -7.06 -13.25 14.47
N ILE A 309 -6.94 -12.94 15.77
CA ILE A 309 -5.64 -12.63 16.42
C ILE A 309 -4.72 -13.87 16.37
N GLU A 310 -5.24 -15.05 16.70
CA GLU A 310 -4.48 -16.31 16.68
C GLU A 310 -3.97 -16.62 15.27
N ILE A 311 -4.77 -16.41 14.24
CA ILE A 311 -4.36 -16.57 12.83
C ILE A 311 -3.26 -15.57 12.49
N ALA A 312 -3.46 -14.27 12.75
CA ALA A 312 -2.47 -13.24 12.43
C ALA A 312 -1.16 -13.40 13.21
N ARG A 313 -1.22 -13.92 14.45
CA ARG A 313 -0.06 -14.24 15.28
C ARG A 313 0.78 -15.36 14.67
N GLY A 314 0.14 -16.31 14.00
CA GLY A 314 0.80 -17.48 13.48
C GLY A 314 1.53 -18.27 14.57
N ASP A 315 2.75 -18.69 14.29
CA ASP A 315 3.57 -19.48 15.21
C ASP A 315 4.42 -18.63 16.21
N SER A 316 4.12 -17.32 16.35
CA SER A 316 4.72 -16.44 17.34
C SER A 316 4.12 -16.68 18.74
N TYR A 317 4.36 -17.86 19.31
CA TYR A 317 3.76 -18.35 20.56
C TYR A 317 3.99 -17.47 21.78
N TRP A 318 4.99 -16.58 21.77
CA TRP A 318 5.30 -15.63 22.84
C TRP A 318 4.33 -14.45 22.90
N LEU A 319 3.48 -14.23 21.89
CA LEU A 319 2.50 -13.15 21.90
C LEU A 319 1.25 -13.55 22.69
N PRO A 320 0.90 -12.81 23.75
CA PRO A 320 -0.28 -13.10 24.58
C PRO A 320 -1.54 -12.63 23.87
N VAL A 321 -2.36 -13.57 23.39
CA VAL A 321 -3.60 -13.29 22.66
C VAL A 321 -4.59 -12.49 23.49
N ASP A 322 -4.72 -12.81 24.79
CA ASP A 322 -5.64 -12.11 25.69
C ASP A 322 -5.28 -10.63 25.87
N GLU A 323 -4.00 -10.31 25.99
CA GLU A 323 -3.52 -8.94 26.12
C GLU A 323 -3.76 -8.13 24.83
N ILE A 324 -3.54 -8.77 23.68
CA ILE A 324 -3.84 -8.17 22.37
C ILE A 324 -5.34 -7.92 22.25
N LEU A 325 -6.18 -8.90 22.61
CA LEU A 325 -7.63 -8.78 22.60
C LEU A 325 -8.10 -7.60 23.44
N MET A 326 -7.61 -7.49 24.68
CA MET A 326 -7.93 -6.38 25.57
C MET A 326 -7.48 -5.03 25.00
N SER A 327 -6.31 -5.00 24.36
CA SER A 327 -5.82 -3.78 23.69
C SER A 327 -6.69 -3.36 22.50
N ILE A 328 -7.20 -4.30 21.72
CA ILE A 328 -8.11 -4.00 20.60
C ILE A 328 -9.47 -3.48 21.12
N LEU A 329 -9.96 -4.03 22.20
CA LEU A 329 -11.24 -3.65 22.80
C LEU A 329 -11.18 -2.35 23.62
N ASP A 330 -10.00 -1.81 23.91
CA ASP A 330 -9.87 -0.53 24.60
C ASP A 330 -10.32 0.61 23.67
N ILE A 331 -11.42 1.28 24.07
CA ILE A 331 -12.03 2.39 23.33
C ILE A 331 -11.07 3.56 23.04
N LYS A 332 -9.94 3.63 23.73
CA LYS A 332 -8.91 4.65 23.49
C LYS A 332 -8.05 4.33 22.27
N ASN A 333 -8.05 3.09 21.82
CA ASN A 333 -7.26 2.66 20.67
C ASN A 333 -8.09 2.79 19.38
N SER A 334 -7.48 3.37 18.35
CA SER A 334 -8.08 3.46 17.03
C SER A 334 -8.27 2.07 16.42
N ILE A 335 -9.43 1.84 15.80
CA ILE A 335 -9.73 0.61 15.06
C ILE A 335 -8.73 0.39 13.93
N THR A 336 -8.40 1.46 13.17
CA THR A 336 -7.41 1.41 12.09
C THR A 336 -6.05 0.93 12.61
N GLU A 337 -5.58 1.49 13.73
CA GLU A 337 -4.32 1.10 14.36
C GLU A 337 -4.36 -0.34 14.90
N SER A 338 -5.48 -0.75 15.48
CA SER A 338 -5.67 -2.12 15.97
C SER A 338 -5.64 -3.14 14.84
N ARG A 339 -6.35 -2.88 13.74
CA ARG A 339 -6.31 -3.72 12.54
C ARG A 339 -4.91 -3.81 11.94
N ARG A 340 -4.24 -2.68 11.79
CA ARG A 340 -2.88 -2.60 11.25
C ARG A 340 -1.84 -3.30 12.14
N LYS A 341 -1.85 -3.01 13.43
CA LYS A 341 -0.83 -3.49 14.38
C LYS A 341 -1.00 -4.96 14.76
N PHE A 342 -2.23 -5.36 15.07
CA PHE A 342 -2.50 -6.64 15.71
C PHE A 342 -3.17 -7.67 14.79
N LEU A 343 -3.88 -7.22 13.76
CA LEU A 343 -4.46 -8.10 12.75
C LEU A 343 -3.64 -8.09 11.45
N ASN A 344 -2.65 -7.22 11.34
CA ASN A 344 -1.79 -7.04 10.16
C ASN A 344 -2.58 -6.81 8.86
N GLN A 345 -3.80 -6.27 8.98
CA GLN A 345 -4.68 -5.98 7.87
C GLN A 345 -4.38 -4.62 7.27
N ILE A 346 -4.32 -4.55 5.93
CA ILE A 346 -4.29 -3.28 5.20
C ILE A 346 -5.71 -2.73 5.21
N ASN A 347 -5.94 -1.70 6.02
CA ASN A 347 -7.26 -1.10 6.20
C ASN A 347 -7.17 0.43 6.08
N ALA A 348 -8.17 1.03 5.43
CA ALA A 348 -8.26 2.48 5.28
C ALA A 348 -8.45 3.17 6.65
N HIS A 349 -8.18 4.48 6.71
CA HIS A 349 -8.53 5.29 7.88
C HIS A 349 -10.03 5.24 8.17
N GLU A 350 -10.41 5.30 9.45
CA GLU A 350 -11.82 5.34 9.88
C GLU A 350 -12.61 6.50 9.28
N ASP A 351 -11.93 7.61 9.02
CA ASP A 351 -12.48 8.80 8.38
C ASP A 351 -12.34 8.79 6.85
N SER A 352 -11.82 7.71 6.24
CA SER A 352 -11.79 7.57 4.79
C SER A 352 -13.19 7.68 4.21
N TRP A 353 -13.32 8.44 3.14
CA TRP A 353 -14.59 8.57 2.45
C TRP A 353 -14.94 7.30 1.69
N ILE A 354 -14.03 6.83 0.85
CA ILE A 354 -14.13 5.58 0.09
C ILE A 354 -12.80 4.83 0.26
N SER A 355 -12.87 3.56 0.60
CA SER A 355 -11.69 2.72 0.71
C SER A 355 -11.21 2.26 -0.67
N PRO A 356 -9.91 1.92 -0.82
CA PRO A 356 -9.39 1.34 -2.06
C PRO A 356 -10.14 0.10 -2.54
N ASN A 357 -10.61 -0.74 -1.60
CA ASN A 357 -11.36 -1.96 -1.93
C ASN A 357 -12.76 -1.65 -2.46
N GLU A 358 -13.48 -0.68 -1.87
CA GLU A 358 -14.78 -0.23 -2.36
C GLU A 358 -14.65 0.37 -3.76
N TRP A 359 -13.63 1.23 -3.96
CA TRP A 359 -13.36 1.83 -5.26
C TRP A 359 -13.01 0.78 -6.32
N ASN A 360 -12.10 -0.15 -6.04
CA ASN A 360 -11.68 -1.18 -6.99
C ASN A 360 -12.83 -2.08 -7.46
N ARG A 361 -13.83 -2.33 -6.62
CA ARG A 361 -15.04 -3.11 -7.00
C ARG A 361 -15.89 -2.42 -8.06
N CYS A 362 -15.75 -1.10 -8.22
CA CYS A 362 -16.42 -0.31 -9.23
C CYS A 362 -15.69 -0.30 -10.58
N GLN A 363 -14.57 -1.00 -10.71
CA GLN A 363 -13.86 -1.13 -11.98
C GLN A 363 -14.40 -2.35 -12.74
N PRO A 364 -15.04 -2.18 -13.91
CA PRO A 364 -15.54 -3.30 -14.67
C PRO A 364 -14.38 -4.09 -15.31
N SER A 365 -14.59 -5.38 -15.55
CA SER A 365 -13.61 -6.25 -16.21
C SER A 365 -13.29 -5.83 -17.65
N THR A 366 -14.21 -5.15 -18.30
CA THR A 366 -14.03 -4.59 -19.65
C THR A 366 -14.41 -3.11 -19.65
N ILE A 367 -13.42 -2.26 -19.90
CA ILE A 367 -13.61 -0.81 -19.96
C ILE A 367 -13.99 -0.41 -21.38
N GLN A 368 -15.16 0.19 -21.53
CA GLN A 368 -15.61 0.81 -22.79
C GLN A 368 -15.15 2.28 -22.79
N PRO A 369 -14.18 2.68 -23.62
CA PRO A 369 -13.69 4.05 -23.68
C PRO A 369 -14.81 5.02 -24.11
N LEU A 370 -14.59 6.31 -23.87
CA LEU A 370 -15.46 7.36 -24.43
C LEU A 370 -15.35 7.38 -25.95
N THR A 371 -16.49 7.41 -26.62
CA THR A 371 -16.60 7.51 -28.07
C THR A 371 -17.21 8.84 -28.48
N LYS A 372 -16.83 9.33 -29.66
CA LYS A 372 -17.33 10.61 -30.16
C LYS A 372 -18.86 10.61 -30.23
N GLY A 373 -19.47 11.63 -29.61
CA GLY A 373 -20.93 11.77 -29.54
C GLY A 373 -21.59 11.16 -28.32
N ASP A 374 -20.82 10.46 -27.42
CA ASP A 374 -21.36 9.98 -26.16
C ASP A 374 -21.96 11.12 -25.37
N ARG A 375 -23.08 10.84 -24.68
CA ARG A 375 -23.64 11.78 -23.72
C ARG A 375 -22.90 11.73 -22.42
N ILE A 376 -22.36 12.89 -22.03
CA ILE A 376 -21.58 13.02 -20.82
C ILE A 376 -22.03 14.20 -19.97
N THR A 377 -21.69 14.13 -18.70
CA THR A 377 -21.69 15.29 -17.81
C THR A 377 -20.26 15.57 -17.38
N LEU A 378 -19.97 16.82 -17.03
CA LEU A 378 -18.63 17.26 -16.62
C LEU A 378 -18.63 17.81 -15.20
N GLY A 379 -17.54 17.58 -14.50
CA GLY A 379 -17.19 18.20 -13.23
C GLY A 379 -15.81 18.84 -13.32
N PHE A 380 -15.68 20.07 -12.85
CA PHE A 380 -14.44 20.86 -12.89
C PHE A 380 -14.21 21.52 -11.54
N ASP A 381 -12.95 21.41 -11.08
CA ASP A 381 -12.43 22.14 -9.92
C ASP A 381 -11.10 22.77 -10.32
N GLY A 382 -10.97 24.09 -10.17
CA GLY A 382 -9.85 24.87 -10.66
C GLY A 382 -9.11 25.62 -9.57
N SER A 383 -7.77 25.49 -9.56
CA SER A 383 -6.87 26.27 -8.74
C SER A 383 -5.77 26.90 -9.59
N LYS A 384 -5.23 28.04 -9.13
CA LYS A 384 -4.16 28.74 -9.85
C LYS A 384 -2.78 28.15 -9.55
N SER A 385 -2.42 28.00 -8.29
CA SER A 385 -1.03 27.69 -7.87
C SER A 385 -0.91 26.78 -6.65
N ASN A 386 -1.92 26.67 -5.79
CA ASN A 386 -1.79 25.97 -4.52
C ASN A 386 -2.37 24.56 -4.56
N ASP A 387 -3.27 24.28 -5.49
CA ASP A 387 -3.97 23.03 -5.64
C ASP A 387 -3.98 22.58 -7.09
N TRP A 388 -4.34 21.33 -7.32
CA TRP A 388 -4.44 20.82 -8.69
C TRP A 388 -5.74 21.30 -9.33
N THR A 389 -5.72 21.45 -10.62
CA THR A 389 -6.94 21.63 -11.43
C THR A 389 -7.30 20.31 -12.04
N ALA A 390 -8.57 19.95 -12.05
CA ALA A 390 -9.03 18.69 -12.60
C ALA A 390 -10.32 18.84 -13.42
N LEU A 391 -10.47 17.95 -14.41
CA LEU A 391 -11.67 17.80 -15.23
C LEU A 391 -12.03 16.30 -15.31
N VAL A 392 -13.23 15.96 -14.87
CA VAL A 392 -13.78 14.59 -14.92
C VAL A 392 -15.05 14.57 -15.75
N ALA A 393 -15.19 13.54 -16.59
CA ALA A 393 -16.42 13.25 -17.29
C ALA A 393 -17.13 12.05 -16.66
N CYS A 394 -18.48 12.10 -16.65
CA CYS A 394 -19.31 10.96 -16.30
C CYS A 394 -20.22 10.64 -17.49
N ARG A 395 -20.13 9.41 -18.02
CA ARG A 395 -21.02 8.97 -19.10
C ARG A 395 -22.44 8.79 -18.57
N VAL A 396 -23.40 9.33 -19.29
CA VAL A 396 -24.79 9.35 -18.83
C VAL A 396 -25.39 7.95 -18.76
N ASP A 397 -25.10 7.12 -19.73
CA ASP A 397 -25.82 5.86 -19.96
C ASP A 397 -25.48 4.81 -18.88
N ASP A 398 -24.25 4.74 -18.40
CA ASP A 398 -23.79 3.73 -17.44
C ASP A 398 -23.15 4.29 -16.15
N GLY A 399 -22.94 5.60 -16.06
CA GLY A 399 -22.28 6.20 -14.89
C GLY A 399 -20.77 6.05 -14.84
N MET A 400 -20.14 5.62 -15.96
CA MET A 400 -18.69 5.48 -16.05
C MET A 400 -17.99 6.83 -15.93
N LEU A 401 -17.04 6.91 -15.01
CA LEU A 401 -16.19 8.08 -14.76
C LEU A 401 -14.89 7.96 -15.55
N PHE A 402 -14.49 9.08 -16.14
CA PHE A 402 -13.23 9.23 -16.87
C PHE A 402 -12.50 10.46 -16.39
N LEU A 403 -11.27 10.29 -15.92
CA LEU A 403 -10.40 11.43 -15.67
C LEU A 403 -9.90 11.98 -17.01
N ILE A 404 -10.41 13.13 -17.41
CA ILE A 404 -10.05 13.74 -18.69
C ILE A 404 -8.64 14.33 -18.62
N LYS A 405 -8.39 15.15 -17.59
CA LYS A 405 -7.06 15.72 -17.33
C LYS A 405 -6.95 16.25 -15.91
N VAL A 406 -5.74 16.20 -15.39
CA VAL A 406 -5.30 16.98 -14.22
C VAL A 406 -4.16 17.90 -14.63
N TRP A 407 -4.06 19.03 -13.97
CA TRP A 407 -2.97 19.99 -14.11
C TRP A 407 -2.38 20.21 -12.72
N ASN A 408 -1.14 19.74 -12.54
CA ASN A 408 -0.37 20.01 -11.33
C ASN A 408 0.46 21.30 -11.57
N PRO A 409 0.32 22.35 -10.76
CA PRO A 409 1.12 23.56 -10.92
C PRO A 409 2.63 23.32 -10.92
N GLU A 410 3.11 22.30 -10.20
CA GLU A 410 4.53 21.94 -10.12
C GLU A 410 5.12 21.40 -11.45
N ASP A 411 4.28 20.97 -12.38
CA ASP A 411 4.71 20.47 -13.70
C ASP A 411 5.07 21.63 -14.66
N TYR A 412 4.85 22.87 -14.24
CA TYR A 412 5.05 24.07 -15.06
C TYR A 412 6.09 25.00 -14.47
N GLU A 413 7.01 25.50 -15.29
CA GLU A 413 8.07 26.43 -14.87
C GLU A 413 7.53 27.70 -14.20
N SER A 414 6.32 28.13 -14.56
CA SER A 414 5.64 29.28 -13.95
C SER A 414 5.12 29.01 -12.53
N GLY A 415 5.03 27.74 -12.11
CA GLY A 415 4.34 27.35 -10.89
C GLY A 415 2.82 27.59 -10.92
N GLU A 416 2.25 27.88 -12.10
CA GLU A 416 0.82 28.16 -12.30
C GLU A 416 0.22 27.27 -13.37
N VAL A 417 -1.04 26.86 -13.17
CA VAL A 417 -1.82 26.09 -14.14
C VAL A 417 -2.08 26.93 -15.41
N PRO A 418 -1.74 26.43 -16.62
CA PRO A 418 -1.96 27.15 -17.87
C PRO A 418 -3.45 27.19 -18.22
N ARG A 419 -4.11 28.29 -17.91
CA ARG A 419 -5.57 28.45 -18.08
C ARG A 419 -6.03 28.29 -19.53
N GLU A 420 -5.20 28.62 -20.49
CA GLU A 420 -5.51 28.45 -21.92
C GLU A 420 -5.59 26.96 -22.31
N ASP A 421 -4.73 26.12 -21.73
CA ASP A 421 -4.79 24.67 -21.94
C ASP A 421 -6.02 24.05 -21.27
N VAL A 422 -6.42 24.56 -20.12
CA VAL A 422 -7.70 24.19 -19.47
C VAL A 422 -8.88 24.55 -20.36
N ASP A 423 -8.92 25.79 -20.88
CA ASP A 423 -9.98 26.26 -21.79
C ASP A 423 -10.04 25.41 -23.06
N ALA A 424 -8.90 25.16 -23.69
CA ALA A 424 -8.81 24.30 -24.89
C ALA A 424 -9.36 22.89 -24.62
N THR A 425 -9.00 22.31 -23.46
CA THR A 425 -9.48 20.99 -23.06
C THR A 425 -11.00 20.97 -22.87
N VAL A 426 -11.56 21.92 -22.13
CA VAL A 426 -13.02 22.03 -21.95
C VAL A 426 -13.74 22.20 -23.31
N ARG A 427 -13.23 23.06 -24.19
CA ARG A 427 -13.82 23.25 -25.54
C ARG A 427 -13.75 21.98 -26.38
N SER A 428 -12.69 21.21 -26.26
CA SER A 428 -12.54 19.93 -26.95
C SER A 428 -13.60 18.90 -26.52
N MET A 429 -13.97 18.90 -25.24
CA MET A 429 -15.05 18.05 -24.72
C MET A 429 -16.40 18.41 -25.35
N PHE A 430 -16.71 19.69 -25.45
CA PHE A 430 -17.92 20.15 -26.13
C PHE A 430 -17.92 19.96 -27.65
N ALA A 431 -16.73 19.82 -28.27
CA ALA A 431 -16.62 19.51 -29.70
C ALA A 431 -16.78 18.01 -29.99
N SER A 432 -16.34 17.16 -29.07
CA SER A 432 -16.27 15.71 -29.26
C SER A 432 -17.50 14.97 -28.74
N TYR A 433 -18.14 15.48 -27.69
CA TYR A 433 -19.20 14.79 -26.95
C TYR A 433 -20.49 15.63 -26.82
N ASP A 434 -21.61 14.94 -26.54
CA ASP A 434 -22.87 15.59 -26.18
C ASP A 434 -22.87 15.90 -24.68
N VAL A 435 -22.26 17.05 -24.30
CA VAL A 435 -22.20 17.51 -22.92
C VAL A 435 -23.57 18.05 -22.51
N VAL A 436 -24.33 17.28 -21.74
CA VAL A 436 -25.72 17.60 -21.36
C VAL A 436 -25.84 18.41 -20.08
N ALA A 437 -24.84 18.32 -19.19
CA ALA A 437 -24.73 19.13 -17.96
C ALA A 437 -23.26 19.31 -17.58
N PHE A 438 -22.93 20.43 -16.96
CA PHE A 438 -21.58 20.72 -16.49
C PHE A 438 -21.65 21.51 -15.19
N ARG A 439 -20.95 21.06 -14.14
CA ARG A 439 -20.79 21.76 -12.90
C ARG A 439 -19.32 22.13 -12.71
N ALA A 440 -19.02 23.43 -12.76
CA ALA A 440 -17.68 23.96 -12.60
C ALA A 440 -17.61 24.86 -11.35
N ASP A 441 -16.67 24.55 -10.43
CA ASP A 441 -16.37 25.51 -9.36
C ASP A 441 -15.81 26.80 -9.98
N VAL A 442 -16.26 27.93 -9.45
CA VAL A 442 -15.96 29.24 -10.03
C VAL A 442 -14.68 29.84 -9.49
N LYS A 443 -14.23 29.40 -8.32
CA LYS A 443 -13.07 29.98 -7.65
C LYS A 443 -11.82 29.96 -8.56
N GLU A 444 -11.17 31.12 -8.71
CA GLU A 444 -9.96 31.35 -9.52
C GLU A 444 -10.12 31.16 -11.05
N PHE A 445 -11.30 30.69 -11.53
CA PHE A 445 -11.62 30.51 -12.93
C PHE A 445 -12.90 31.28 -13.36
N GLU A 446 -13.33 32.28 -12.59
CA GLU A 446 -14.59 33.01 -12.78
C GLU A 446 -14.81 33.46 -14.23
N ALA A 447 -13.82 34.09 -14.85
CA ALA A 447 -13.92 34.61 -16.22
C ALA A 447 -14.14 33.49 -17.27
N TYR A 448 -13.45 32.37 -17.11
CA TYR A 448 -13.57 31.21 -18.01
C TYR A 448 -14.89 30.48 -17.83
N VAL A 449 -15.33 30.27 -16.59
CA VAL A 449 -16.62 29.64 -16.28
C VAL A 449 -17.78 30.47 -16.83
N ASP A 450 -17.71 31.79 -16.70
CA ASP A 450 -18.68 32.70 -17.29
C ASP A 450 -18.68 32.68 -18.83
N GLN A 451 -17.51 32.58 -19.44
CA GLN A 451 -17.38 32.46 -20.89
C GLN A 451 -17.94 31.14 -21.39
N TRP A 452 -17.60 30.02 -20.74
CA TRP A 452 -18.17 28.70 -21.07
C TRP A 452 -19.69 28.70 -20.92
N GLY A 453 -20.20 29.37 -19.87
CA GLY A 453 -21.64 29.50 -19.64
C GLY A 453 -22.35 30.25 -20.76
N ARG A 454 -21.72 31.25 -21.37
CA ARG A 454 -22.26 31.96 -22.55
C ARG A 454 -22.15 31.10 -23.81
N ASP A 455 -20.96 30.54 -24.09
CA ASP A 455 -20.66 29.85 -25.34
C ASP A 455 -21.46 28.54 -25.49
N PHE A 456 -21.63 27.80 -24.39
CA PHE A 456 -22.25 26.46 -24.41
C PHE A 456 -23.67 26.42 -23.88
N ARG A 457 -24.29 27.55 -23.55
CA ARG A 457 -25.67 27.63 -23.01
C ARG A 457 -26.69 26.80 -23.79
N LYS A 458 -26.57 26.79 -25.12
CA LYS A 458 -27.52 26.06 -25.99
C LYS A 458 -27.32 24.55 -25.98
N LYS A 459 -26.12 24.06 -25.61
CA LYS A 459 -25.81 22.64 -25.51
C LYS A 459 -26.21 22.07 -24.15
N ILE A 460 -26.11 22.86 -23.07
CA ILE A 460 -26.49 22.45 -21.73
C ILE A 460 -27.99 22.22 -21.62
N GLN A 461 -28.38 21.04 -21.18
CA GLN A 461 -29.78 20.64 -21.03
C GLN A 461 -30.29 20.83 -19.60
N VAL A 462 -29.38 20.73 -18.61
CA VAL A 462 -29.66 20.96 -17.18
C VAL A 462 -28.64 21.95 -16.62
N ASN A 463 -29.13 23.03 -16.04
CA ASN A 463 -28.29 24.06 -15.46
C ASN A 463 -27.60 23.58 -14.17
N ALA A 464 -26.39 24.00 -13.95
CA ALA A 464 -25.64 23.74 -12.71
C ALA A 464 -26.33 24.32 -11.48
N THR A 465 -26.84 25.55 -11.61
CA THR A 465 -27.67 26.22 -10.59
C THR A 465 -28.87 26.88 -11.24
N PRO A 466 -29.92 27.30 -10.50
CA PRO A 466 -31.12 27.92 -11.09
C PRO A 466 -30.86 29.10 -12.02
N GLY A 467 -29.78 29.86 -11.75
CA GLY A 467 -29.43 31.06 -12.52
C GLY A 467 -28.29 30.86 -13.52
N ASN A 468 -27.54 29.76 -13.47
CA ASN A 468 -26.36 29.58 -14.30
C ASN A 468 -26.25 28.19 -14.92
N PRO A 469 -25.94 28.08 -16.23
CA PRO A 469 -25.86 26.79 -16.91
C PRO A 469 -24.66 25.93 -16.44
N ILE A 470 -23.54 26.52 -16.00
CA ILE A 470 -22.29 25.82 -15.72
C ILE A 470 -21.76 26.12 -14.32
N ALA A 471 -21.83 27.39 -13.86
CA ALA A 471 -21.23 27.82 -12.60
C ALA A 471 -21.88 27.12 -11.39
N PHE A 472 -21.04 26.49 -10.58
CA PHE A 472 -21.40 25.82 -9.34
C PHE A 472 -20.41 26.29 -8.24
N ASP A 473 -20.66 27.50 -7.69
CA ASP A 473 -19.83 28.05 -6.63
C ASP A 473 -19.92 27.17 -5.36
N MET A 474 -18.89 26.40 -5.08
CA MET A 474 -18.83 25.48 -3.96
C MET A 474 -19.07 26.18 -2.61
N ARG A 475 -18.70 27.47 -2.46
CA ARG A 475 -18.92 28.28 -1.25
C ARG A 475 -20.40 28.52 -0.96
N GLY A 476 -21.20 28.64 -2.01
CA GLY A 476 -22.66 28.83 -1.93
C GLY A 476 -23.47 27.54 -2.04
N GLN A 477 -22.86 26.44 -2.43
CA GLN A 477 -23.52 25.16 -2.69
C GLN A 477 -23.10 24.03 -1.73
N THR A 478 -22.57 24.37 -0.55
CA THR A 478 -22.03 23.41 0.44
C THR A 478 -23.01 22.32 0.83
N LYS A 479 -24.29 22.68 1.05
CA LYS A 479 -25.34 21.70 1.36
C LYS A 479 -25.55 20.71 0.23
N ARG A 480 -25.68 21.22 -1.01
CA ARG A 480 -25.92 20.38 -2.19
C ARG A 480 -24.75 19.46 -2.47
N PHE A 481 -23.52 19.99 -2.34
CA PHE A 481 -22.30 19.20 -2.50
C PHE A 481 -22.18 18.08 -1.45
N ALA A 482 -22.54 18.33 -0.19
CA ALA A 482 -22.54 17.31 0.84
C ALA A 482 -23.50 16.15 0.51
N PHE A 483 -24.74 16.46 0.07
CA PHE A 483 -25.67 15.42 -0.38
C PHE A 483 -25.19 14.70 -1.66
N ASP A 484 -24.51 15.38 -2.57
CA ASP A 484 -23.91 14.73 -3.74
C ASP A 484 -22.76 13.81 -3.34
N CYS A 485 -21.97 14.14 -2.31
CA CYS A 485 -20.95 13.25 -1.74
C CYS A 485 -21.56 11.97 -1.15
N GLU A 486 -22.67 12.07 -0.42
CA GLU A 486 -23.39 10.89 0.10
C GLU A 486 -23.92 10.01 -1.02
N ARG A 487 -24.64 10.60 -1.97
CA ARG A 487 -25.16 9.84 -3.12
C ARG A 487 -24.05 9.16 -3.92
N PHE A 488 -22.90 9.80 -4.02
CA PHE A 488 -21.75 9.21 -4.69
C PHE A 488 -21.21 8.03 -3.90
N LEU A 489 -21.09 8.17 -2.58
CA LEU A 489 -20.66 7.08 -1.69
C LEU A 489 -21.63 5.89 -1.77
N ASP A 490 -22.94 6.14 -1.69
CA ASP A 490 -23.97 5.10 -1.81
C ASP A 490 -23.85 4.38 -3.17
N ALA A 491 -23.68 5.14 -4.27
CA ALA A 491 -23.51 4.58 -5.61
C ALA A 491 -22.22 3.75 -5.76
N VAL A 492 -21.14 4.08 -5.03
CA VAL A 492 -19.92 3.26 -4.96
C VAL A 492 -20.19 1.96 -4.20
N ILE A 493 -20.85 2.04 -3.05
CA ILE A 493 -21.19 0.86 -2.21
C ILE A 493 -22.11 -0.10 -2.99
N GLU A 494 -23.09 0.43 -3.69
CA GLU A 494 -24.08 -0.31 -4.47
C GLU A 494 -23.58 -0.70 -5.87
N GLN A 495 -22.35 -0.30 -6.25
CA GLN A 495 -21.73 -0.52 -7.56
C GLN A 495 -22.59 0.03 -8.74
N GLU A 496 -23.17 1.20 -8.54
CA GLU A 496 -23.94 1.94 -9.56
C GLU A 496 -23.11 3.01 -10.29
N VAL A 497 -21.89 3.30 -9.81
CA VAL A 497 -20.88 4.13 -10.46
C VAL A 497 -19.69 3.26 -10.86
N PHE A 498 -19.11 3.55 -12.01
CA PHE A 498 -17.96 2.83 -12.53
C PHE A 498 -16.83 3.79 -12.87
N HIS A 499 -15.61 3.27 -13.06
CA HIS A 499 -14.45 4.07 -13.45
C HIS A 499 -13.51 3.32 -14.39
N ASP A 500 -12.69 4.07 -15.12
CA ASP A 500 -11.75 3.57 -16.14
C ASP A 500 -10.44 2.97 -15.57
N GLY A 501 -10.31 2.87 -14.24
CA GLY A 501 -9.11 2.38 -13.58
C GLY A 501 -7.97 3.41 -13.50
N ASN A 502 -8.24 4.68 -13.79
CA ASN A 502 -7.22 5.73 -13.75
C ASN A 502 -6.60 5.85 -12.33
N PRO A 503 -5.25 5.69 -12.20
CA PRO A 503 -4.60 5.67 -10.89
C PRO A 503 -4.66 7.02 -10.15
N VAL A 504 -4.65 8.15 -10.86
CA VAL A 504 -4.74 9.48 -10.25
C VAL A 504 -6.14 9.73 -9.69
N LEU A 505 -7.20 9.33 -10.43
CA LEU A 505 -8.56 9.42 -9.93
C LEU A 505 -8.74 8.55 -8.68
N LYS A 506 -8.26 7.29 -8.70
CA LYS A 506 -8.25 6.39 -7.54
C LYS A 506 -7.55 7.04 -6.35
N GLN A 507 -6.35 7.57 -6.56
CA GLN A 507 -5.58 8.21 -5.49
C GLN A 507 -6.34 9.37 -4.85
N HIS A 508 -6.91 10.27 -5.66
CA HIS A 508 -7.68 11.42 -5.16
C HIS A 508 -8.95 10.99 -4.39
N VAL A 509 -9.65 9.96 -4.85
CA VAL A 509 -10.84 9.41 -4.17
C VAL A 509 -10.45 8.80 -2.83
N CYS A 510 -9.40 7.99 -2.77
CA CYS A 510 -8.92 7.35 -1.54
C CYS A 510 -8.28 8.35 -0.55
N ASN A 511 -7.77 9.49 -1.03
CA ASN A 511 -7.25 10.56 -0.19
C ASN A 511 -8.35 11.36 0.53
N ALA A 512 -9.58 11.34 0.00
CA ALA A 512 -10.69 12.10 0.56
C ALA A 512 -11.10 11.56 1.94
N ARG A 513 -11.37 12.49 2.87
CA ARG A 513 -11.82 12.19 4.24
C ARG A 513 -13.24 12.65 4.45
N ARG A 514 -14.00 11.90 5.23
CA ARG A 514 -15.36 12.26 5.65
C ARG A 514 -15.32 13.53 6.47
N HIS A 515 -16.18 14.46 6.15
CA HIS A 515 -16.35 15.69 6.88
C HIS A 515 -17.83 15.89 7.23
N PRO A 516 -18.23 15.59 8.48
CA PRO A 516 -19.59 15.83 8.94
C PRO A 516 -19.96 17.31 8.77
N THR A 517 -21.13 17.58 8.25
CA THR A 517 -21.65 18.94 8.08
C THR A 517 -22.80 19.22 9.03
N THR A 518 -23.17 20.49 9.16
CA THR A 518 -24.36 20.91 9.94
C THR A 518 -25.69 20.54 9.29
N TYR A 519 -25.65 19.92 8.12
CA TYR A 519 -26.83 19.58 7.29
C TYR A 519 -27.26 18.11 7.43
N ASP A 520 -26.72 17.40 8.41
CA ASP A 520 -26.92 15.95 8.56
C ASP A 520 -26.49 15.17 7.30
N ALA A 521 -25.40 15.61 6.69
CA ALA A 521 -24.81 15.03 5.49
C ALA A 521 -23.26 15.10 5.58
N ILE A 522 -22.58 14.20 4.87
CA ILE A 522 -21.13 14.07 4.87
C ILE A 522 -20.55 14.67 3.60
N ALA A 523 -19.76 15.73 3.72
CA ALA A 523 -18.92 16.23 2.64
C ALA A 523 -17.53 15.57 2.66
N ILE A 524 -16.72 15.87 1.66
CA ILE A 524 -15.32 15.44 1.60
C ILE A 524 -14.35 16.59 1.85
N ARG A 525 -13.21 16.27 2.47
CA ARG A 525 -12.11 17.21 2.68
C ARG A 525 -10.75 16.52 2.58
N LYS A 526 -9.68 17.28 2.44
CA LYS A 526 -8.30 16.79 2.64
C LYS A 526 -8.08 16.39 4.10
N ALA A 527 -7.13 15.48 4.33
CA ALA A 527 -6.77 15.05 5.69
C ALA A 527 -6.34 16.24 6.58
N SER A 528 -5.59 17.20 6.02
CA SER A 528 -5.27 18.48 6.62
C SER A 528 -5.22 19.56 5.54
N LYS A 529 -5.27 20.86 5.95
CA LYS A 529 -5.24 21.98 5.01
C LYS A 529 -3.95 22.04 4.18
N ASP A 530 -2.85 21.62 4.79
CA ASP A 530 -1.51 21.63 4.18
C ASP A 530 -1.10 20.23 3.68
N SER A 531 -2.05 19.30 3.57
CA SER A 531 -1.79 17.95 3.07
C SER A 531 -1.36 17.97 1.61
N GLY A 532 -0.23 17.35 1.29
CA GLY A 532 0.18 17.05 -0.08
C GLY A 532 -0.77 16.10 -0.81
N LYS A 533 -1.68 15.42 -0.07
CA LYS A 533 -2.67 14.49 -0.62
C LYS A 533 -3.82 15.24 -1.27
N LYS A 534 -3.82 15.26 -2.59
CA LYS A 534 -4.82 15.96 -3.39
C LYS A 534 -6.12 15.17 -3.48
N ILE A 535 -7.26 15.90 -3.58
CA ILE A 535 -8.61 15.32 -3.74
C ILE A 535 -9.38 15.96 -4.90
N ASP A 536 -8.76 16.84 -5.67
CA ASP A 536 -9.41 17.71 -6.66
C ASP A 536 -10.15 16.88 -7.74
N ALA A 537 -9.57 15.78 -8.23
CA ALA A 537 -10.25 14.88 -9.15
C ALA A 537 -11.43 14.14 -8.49
N ALA A 538 -11.41 13.90 -7.17
CA ALA A 538 -12.56 13.32 -6.46
C ALA A 538 -13.69 14.34 -6.36
N VAL A 539 -13.39 15.61 -6.09
CA VAL A 539 -14.37 16.71 -6.14
C VAL A 539 -15.01 16.78 -7.52
N CYS A 540 -14.21 16.75 -8.59
CA CYS A 540 -14.71 16.75 -9.96
C CYS A 540 -15.60 15.53 -10.27
N ALA A 541 -15.24 14.35 -9.76
CA ALA A 541 -16.05 13.14 -9.93
C ALA A 541 -17.43 13.29 -9.28
N VAL A 542 -17.49 13.83 -8.05
CA VAL A 542 -18.76 14.15 -7.37
C VAL A 542 -19.58 15.16 -8.16
N LEU A 543 -18.96 16.23 -8.67
CA LEU A 543 -19.64 17.25 -9.48
C LEU A 543 -20.19 16.67 -10.78
N ALA A 544 -19.41 15.84 -11.49
CA ALA A 544 -19.83 15.20 -12.74
C ALA A 544 -20.99 14.21 -12.50
N PHE A 545 -20.85 13.36 -11.47
CA PHE A 545 -21.90 12.39 -11.09
C PHE A 545 -23.18 13.11 -10.63
N GLY A 546 -23.07 14.13 -9.78
CA GLY A 546 -24.21 14.93 -9.36
C GLY A 546 -24.92 15.63 -10.52
N ALA A 547 -24.16 16.12 -11.52
CA ALA A 547 -24.74 16.67 -12.75
C ALA A 547 -25.49 15.59 -13.57
N ARG A 548 -24.97 14.35 -13.59
CA ARG A 548 -25.66 13.20 -14.21
C ARG A 548 -26.98 12.90 -13.51
N GLN A 549 -27.00 12.87 -12.18
CA GLN A 549 -28.22 12.61 -11.42
C GLN A 549 -29.31 13.67 -11.71
N ASP A 550 -28.92 14.94 -11.74
CA ASP A 550 -29.85 16.02 -12.12
C ASP A 550 -30.39 15.83 -13.53
N PHE A 551 -29.56 15.42 -14.50
CA PHE A 551 -29.99 15.18 -15.87
C PHE A 551 -30.96 14.00 -15.92
N LEU A 552 -30.67 12.89 -15.23
CA LEU A 552 -31.55 11.71 -15.19
C LEU A 552 -32.93 12.04 -14.57
N MET A 553 -32.99 12.92 -13.59
CA MET A 553 -34.22 13.37 -12.93
C MET A 553 -34.99 14.44 -13.73
N SER A 554 -34.35 15.05 -14.73
CA SER A 554 -34.95 16.16 -15.49
C SER A 554 -36.14 15.74 -16.31
N LYS A 555 -37.08 16.67 -16.52
CA LYS A 555 -38.23 16.46 -17.41
C LYS A 555 -37.84 16.16 -18.86
N ARG A 556 -36.71 16.70 -19.33
CA ARG A 556 -36.20 16.48 -20.70
C ARG A 556 -35.80 15.03 -20.95
N ASN A 557 -35.24 14.34 -19.95
CA ASN A 557 -34.92 12.93 -20.05
C ASN A 557 -36.18 12.04 -20.02
N ARG A 558 -37.19 12.39 -19.21
CA ARG A 558 -38.49 11.68 -19.14
C ARG A 558 -39.23 11.68 -20.47
N THR A 559 -39.20 12.79 -21.20
CA THR A 559 -39.87 12.93 -22.50
C THR A 559 -39.25 12.04 -23.58
N ARG A 560 -37.91 11.87 -23.58
CA ARG A 560 -37.23 10.96 -24.52
C ARG A 560 -37.47 9.48 -24.23
N ARG A 561 -37.55 9.06 -22.96
CA ARG A 561 -37.92 7.68 -22.60
C ARG A 561 -39.34 7.31 -23.05
N ALA A 562 -40.26 8.23 -22.96
CA ALA A 562 -41.65 8.02 -23.43
C ALA A 562 -41.77 7.85 -24.96
N VAL A 563 -40.83 8.39 -25.73
CA VAL A 563 -40.80 8.24 -27.20
C VAL A 563 -40.14 6.92 -27.63
N MET A 564 -39.27 6.33 -26.83
CA MET A 564 -38.68 5.01 -27.13
C MET A 564 -39.58 3.81 -26.80
N ILE A 565 -40.69 4.02 -26.10
CA ILE A 565 -41.67 2.97 -25.72
C ILE A 565 -42.87 2.95 -26.67
N LYS A 566 -42.91 3.79 -27.70
CA LYS A 566 -43.88 3.75 -28.79
C LYS A 566 -43.22 3.23 -30.07
#